data_de0c3f5b43f04b2b5da4d399d9c6a676
#
_entry.id   de0c3f5b43f04b2b5da4d399d9c6a676
#
_cell.length_a   1.000
_cell.length_b   1.000
_cell.length_c   1.000
_cell.angle_alpha   90.00
_cell.angle_beta   90.00
_cell.angle_gamma   90.00
#
_symmetry.space_group_name_H-M   'P 1'
#
loop_
_entity.id
_entity.type
_entity.pdbx_description
1 polymer ?
#
loop_
_entity_poly.entity_id
_entity_poly.type
_entity_poly.pdbx_seq_one_letter_code
_entity_poly.pdbx_strand_id
1 'polypeptide(L)'
;MKVLILSCKTGGGHDAAGFAMKEALEGHGHEAVMFDYLTLAGQKVSDTVGGVYVNTVKKMPHIFGMVYQIGMVASRIMRKSPVYYVNAKMEKYLTPYLEKEQFDAILMPHLYPSETLTYMKRQGRELPPMVAVMTDYTCIPFWEETRCDAYVVAHEEMIKACVKRGIPKEKLIPAGIPVSSRFSKKADQKKAREHLHLPFDKKLYLVIGGSMGA
;
A
#
# COMPACT_ATOMS: atom_id res chain seq x y z
N MET A 1 -12.30 12.81 -13.14
CA MET A 1 -11.99 12.86 -11.72
C MET A 1 -10.49 13.09 -11.54
N LYS A 2 -10.09 13.81 -10.49
CA LYS A 2 -8.69 13.96 -10.07
C LYS A 2 -8.48 13.10 -8.82
N VAL A 3 -7.63 12.10 -8.92
CA VAL A 3 -7.42 11.07 -7.88
C VAL A 3 -6.01 11.18 -7.31
N LEU A 4 -5.91 11.20 -5.98
CA LEU A 4 -4.64 11.18 -5.25
C LEU A 4 -4.27 9.75 -4.89
N ILE A 5 -3.03 9.33 -5.17
CA ILE A 5 -2.48 8.03 -4.76
C ILE A 5 -1.32 8.29 -3.80
N LEU A 6 -1.50 7.94 -2.54
CA LEU A 6 -0.49 8.13 -1.49
C LEU A 6 0.22 6.81 -1.21
N SER A 7 1.42 6.65 -1.77
CA SER A 7 2.31 5.52 -1.50
C SER A 7 3.28 5.82 -0.36
N CYS A 8 4.11 4.84 -0.02
CA CYS A 8 5.20 4.99 0.93
C CYS A 8 6.37 4.09 0.50
N LYS A 9 7.57 4.64 0.46
CA LYS A 9 8.79 3.97 -0.01
C LYS A 9 9.34 2.96 1.02
N THR A 10 8.55 1.95 1.38
CA THR A 10 8.93 0.86 2.31
C THR A 10 9.12 -0.48 1.61
N GLY A 11 9.31 -0.45 0.29
CA GLY A 11 9.45 -1.62 -0.60
C GLY A 11 8.80 -1.34 -1.94
N GLY A 12 9.18 -2.08 -2.99
CA GLY A 12 8.69 -1.83 -4.36
C GLY A 12 7.24 -2.26 -4.61
N GLY A 13 6.62 -3.06 -3.73
CA GLY A 13 5.27 -3.61 -3.95
C GLY A 13 4.18 -2.55 -3.89
N HIS A 14 4.23 -1.66 -2.90
CA HIS A 14 3.26 -0.58 -2.74
C HIS A 14 3.32 0.41 -3.90
N ASP A 15 4.53 0.78 -4.33
CA ASP A 15 4.72 1.67 -5.46
C ASP A 15 4.26 1.01 -6.76
N ALA A 16 4.55 -0.28 -6.97
CA ALA A 16 4.08 -1.02 -8.15
C ALA A 16 2.55 -1.05 -8.24
N ALA A 17 1.86 -1.31 -7.12
CA ALA A 17 0.40 -1.23 -7.06
C ALA A 17 -0.11 0.19 -7.30
N GLY A 18 0.54 1.19 -6.74
CA GLY A 18 0.23 2.61 -6.95
C GLY A 18 0.35 3.02 -8.42
N PHE A 19 1.46 2.65 -9.07
CA PHE A 19 1.65 2.91 -10.51
C PHE A 19 0.65 2.16 -11.39
N ALA A 20 0.28 0.92 -11.05
CA ALA A 20 -0.74 0.18 -11.76
C ALA A 20 -2.12 0.85 -11.67
N MET A 21 -2.49 1.37 -10.49
CA MET A 21 -3.71 2.16 -10.32
C MET A 21 -3.67 3.46 -11.11
N LYS A 22 -2.53 4.17 -11.08
CA LYS A 22 -2.33 5.39 -11.87
C LYS A 22 -2.51 5.12 -13.36
N GLU A 23 -1.84 4.10 -13.89
CA GLU A 23 -1.96 3.66 -15.30
C GLU A 23 -3.43 3.38 -15.68
N ALA A 24 -4.16 2.65 -14.82
CA ALA A 24 -5.56 2.32 -15.07
C ALA A 24 -6.46 3.57 -15.06
N LEU A 25 -6.30 4.46 -14.09
CA LEU A 25 -7.07 5.71 -14.00
C LEU A 25 -6.84 6.62 -15.21
N GLU A 26 -5.58 6.82 -15.58
CA GLU A 26 -5.22 7.63 -16.74
C GLU A 26 -5.73 7.00 -18.05
N GLY A 27 -5.68 5.67 -18.17
CA GLY A 27 -6.26 4.93 -19.30
C GLY A 27 -7.77 5.07 -19.44
N HIS A 28 -8.47 5.43 -18.33
CA HIS A 28 -9.91 5.73 -18.33
C HIS A 28 -10.22 7.24 -18.38
N GLY A 29 -9.23 8.09 -18.68
CA GLY A 29 -9.42 9.53 -18.84
C GLY A 29 -9.53 10.30 -17.51
N HIS A 30 -9.01 9.76 -16.42
CA HIS A 30 -8.93 10.44 -15.13
C HIS A 30 -7.53 11.03 -14.91
N GLU A 31 -7.43 12.11 -14.15
CA GLU A 31 -6.15 12.63 -13.66
C GLU A 31 -5.73 11.85 -12.40
N ALA A 32 -4.50 11.34 -12.37
CA ALA A 32 -3.99 10.61 -11.21
C ALA A 32 -2.63 11.17 -10.76
N VAL A 33 -2.60 11.73 -9.55
CA VAL A 33 -1.39 12.24 -8.90
C VAL A 33 -0.90 11.19 -7.91
N MET A 34 0.35 10.76 -8.04
CA MET A 34 0.96 9.77 -7.15
C MET A 34 2.30 10.25 -6.63
N PHE A 35 2.53 10.09 -5.33
CA PHE A 35 3.84 10.30 -4.70
C PHE A 35 3.99 9.53 -3.38
N ASP A 36 5.24 9.45 -2.89
CA ASP A 36 5.53 8.99 -1.53
C ASP A 36 5.13 10.08 -0.52
N TYR A 37 4.09 9.81 0.26
CA TYR A 37 3.52 10.80 1.17
C TYR A 37 4.48 11.28 2.25
N LEU A 38 5.51 10.51 2.61
CA LEU A 38 6.53 10.91 3.56
C LEU A 38 7.38 12.07 3.05
N THR A 39 7.47 12.26 1.73
CA THR A 39 8.19 13.39 1.12
C THR A 39 7.57 14.75 1.46
N LEU A 40 6.31 14.78 1.86
CA LEU A 40 5.67 16.00 2.39
C LEU A 40 6.37 16.54 3.65
N ALA A 41 6.96 15.65 4.47
CA ALA A 41 7.77 16.03 5.62
C ALA A 41 9.25 16.23 5.27
N GLY A 42 9.63 16.07 4.00
CA GLY A 42 10.97 16.22 3.46
C GLY A 42 11.58 14.90 2.98
N GLN A 43 12.38 14.97 1.92
CA GLN A 43 13.01 13.80 1.31
C GLN A 43 13.82 12.96 2.32
N LYS A 44 14.53 13.62 3.26
CA LYS A 44 15.29 12.92 4.31
C LYS A 44 14.41 12.05 5.20
N VAL A 45 13.16 12.44 5.46
CA VAL A 45 12.21 11.64 6.27
C VAL A 45 11.83 10.37 5.52
N SER A 46 11.48 10.49 4.25
CA SER A 46 11.17 9.34 3.40
C SER A 46 12.36 8.38 3.31
N ASP A 47 13.55 8.88 3.01
CA ASP A 47 14.76 8.05 2.87
C ASP A 47 15.16 7.39 4.20
N THR A 48 14.98 8.08 5.33
CA THR A 48 15.28 7.53 6.66
C THR A 48 14.29 6.42 7.02
N VAL A 49 12.99 6.66 6.89
CA VAL A 49 11.94 5.66 7.20
C VAL A 49 12.07 4.45 6.31
N GLY A 50 12.19 4.66 4.99
CA GLY A 50 12.39 3.58 4.03
C GLY A 50 13.68 2.80 4.27
N GLY A 51 14.79 3.52 4.52
CA GLY A 51 16.10 2.92 4.80
C GLY A 51 16.12 2.11 6.10
N VAL A 52 15.55 2.62 7.19
CA VAL A 52 15.43 1.90 8.47
C VAL A 52 14.58 0.66 8.29
N TYR A 53 13.43 0.76 7.64
CA TYR A 53 12.55 -0.37 7.38
C TYR A 53 13.29 -1.48 6.60
N VAL A 54 13.83 -1.14 5.42
CA VAL A 54 14.54 -2.10 4.54
C VAL A 54 15.75 -2.71 5.24
N ASN A 55 16.56 -1.89 5.93
CA ASN A 55 17.73 -2.39 6.64
C ASN A 55 17.36 -3.32 7.81
N THR A 56 16.30 -3.01 8.56
CA THR A 56 15.84 -3.85 9.67
C THR A 56 15.35 -5.20 9.16
N VAL A 57 14.55 -5.21 8.08
CA VAL A 57 14.06 -6.45 7.47
C VAL A 57 15.23 -7.30 6.93
N LYS A 58 16.19 -6.68 6.21
CA LYS A 58 17.31 -7.41 5.59
C LYS A 58 18.36 -7.88 6.59
N LYS A 59 18.75 -7.02 7.53
CA LYS A 59 19.92 -7.29 8.41
C LYS A 59 19.54 -7.90 9.74
N MET A 60 18.30 -7.69 10.20
CA MET A 60 17.82 -8.13 11.52
C MET A 60 16.40 -8.71 11.47
N PRO A 61 16.15 -9.77 10.66
CA PRO A 61 14.80 -10.31 10.45
C PRO A 61 14.17 -10.82 11.76
N HIS A 62 14.96 -11.36 12.68
CA HIS A 62 14.47 -11.81 13.99
C HIS A 62 14.00 -10.63 14.86
N ILE A 63 14.71 -9.50 14.85
CA ILE A 63 14.32 -8.29 15.58
C ILE A 63 13.05 -7.71 14.95
N PHE A 64 12.97 -7.67 13.62
CA PHE A 64 11.76 -7.25 12.92
C PHE A 64 10.57 -8.12 13.31
N GLY A 65 10.72 -9.47 13.30
CA GLY A 65 9.68 -10.40 13.73
C GLY A 65 9.24 -10.17 15.18
N MET A 66 10.18 -9.94 16.10
CA MET A 66 9.87 -9.66 17.51
C MET A 66 9.12 -8.33 17.67
N VAL A 67 9.57 -7.25 17.03
CA VAL A 67 8.89 -5.94 17.04
C VAL A 67 7.48 -6.06 16.46
N TYR A 68 7.34 -6.84 15.39
CA TYR A 68 6.04 -7.13 14.77
C TYR A 68 5.10 -7.88 15.73
N GLN A 69 5.59 -8.90 16.44
CA GLN A 69 4.82 -9.64 17.44
C GLN A 69 4.40 -8.75 18.63
N ILE A 70 5.32 -7.91 19.11
CA ILE A 70 5.01 -6.93 20.18
C ILE A 70 3.94 -5.96 19.68
N GLY A 71 4.06 -5.46 18.43
CA GLY A 71 3.06 -4.62 17.82
C GLY A 71 1.69 -5.28 17.72
N MET A 72 1.65 -6.59 17.40
CA MET A 72 0.40 -7.37 17.36
C MET A 72 -0.28 -7.50 18.72
N VAL A 73 0.51 -7.70 19.79
CA VAL A 73 -0.03 -7.78 21.16
C VAL A 73 -0.51 -6.41 21.61
N ALA A 74 0.30 -5.37 21.35
CA ALA A 74 -0.06 -4.01 21.68
C ALA A 74 -1.35 -3.55 20.98
N SER A 75 -1.54 -3.88 19.70
CA SER A 75 -2.75 -3.52 18.95
C SER A 75 -4.03 -4.18 19.48
N ARG A 76 -3.91 -5.34 20.17
CA ARG A 76 -5.05 -6.00 20.80
C ARG A 76 -5.47 -5.35 22.12
N ILE A 77 -4.50 -4.74 22.84
CA ILE A 77 -4.72 -4.16 24.17
C ILE A 77 -5.01 -2.66 24.06
N MET A 78 -4.29 -1.98 23.19
CA MET A 78 -4.42 -0.53 22.96
C MET A 78 -5.43 -0.27 21.85
N ARG A 79 -6.35 0.68 22.06
CA ARG A 79 -7.31 1.11 21.03
C ARG A 79 -6.63 1.65 19.77
N LYS A 80 -5.37 2.09 19.88
CA LYS A 80 -4.51 2.63 18.83
C LYS A 80 -3.07 2.28 19.08
N SER A 81 -2.36 1.84 18.05
CA SER A 81 -0.94 1.52 18.13
C SER A 81 -0.06 2.76 18.24
N PRO A 82 1.17 2.64 18.73
CA PRO A 82 2.16 3.72 18.61
C PRO A 82 2.39 4.16 17.17
N VAL A 83 2.30 3.24 16.19
CA VAL A 83 2.44 3.52 14.76
C VAL A 83 1.38 4.52 14.30
N TYR A 84 0.12 4.35 14.74
CA TYR A 84 -0.97 5.28 14.48
C TYR A 84 -0.63 6.72 14.89
N TYR A 85 -0.10 6.89 16.12
CA TYR A 85 0.24 8.24 16.62
C TYR A 85 1.44 8.86 15.92
N VAL A 86 2.40 8.05 15.49
CA VAL A 86 3.52 8.53 14.67
C VAL A 86 3.01 9.01 13.31
N ASN A 87 2.15 8.24 12.67
CA ASN A 87 1.56 8.60 11.38
C ASN A 87 0.62 9.81 11.49
N ALA A 88 -0.11 9.94 12.60
CA ALA A 88 -0.96 11.11 12.86
C ALA A 88 -0.20 12.45 12.78
N LYS A 89 1.09 12.48 13.13
CA LYS A 89 1.93 13.69 13.01
C LYS A 89 2.11 14.19 11.58
N MET A 90 1.87 13.32 10.59
CA MET A 90 1.94 13.70 9.17
C MET A 90 0.78 14.60 8.73
N GLU A 91 -0.30 14.70 9.54
CA GLU A 91 -1.43 15.61 9.28
C GLU A 91 -0.97 17.03 8.98
N LYS A 92 -0.03 17.57 9.77
CA LYS A 92 0.46 18.94 9.61
C LYS A 92 1.08 19.24 8.23
N TYR A 93 1.54 18.20 7.53
CA TYR A 93 2.10 18.33 6.18
C TYR A 93 1.07 18.00 5.10
N LEU A 94 0.20 17.01 5.37
CA LEU A 94 -0.80 16.56 4.41
C LEU A 94 -1.96 17.55 4.28
N THR A 95 -2.37 18.21 5.38
CA THR A 95 -3.48 19.17 5.37
C THR A 95 -3.26 20.32 4.38
N PRO A 96 -2.14 21.08 4.41
CA PRO A 96 -1.94 22.18 3.46
C PRO A 96 -1.92 21.71 2.00
N TYR A 97 -1.44 20.48 1.77
CA TYR A 97 -1.43 19.88 0.44
C TYR A 97 -2.85 19.60 -0.08
N LEU A 98 -3.70 18.98 0.76
CA LEU A 98 -5.08 18.68 0.39
C LEU A 98 -5.96 19.93 0.26
N GLU A 99 -5.69 20.96 1.05
CA GLU A 99 -6.39 22.27 0.96
C GLU A 99 -6.02 23.02 -0.34
N LYS A 100 -4.77 22.91 -0.78
CA LYS A 100 -4.29 23.52 -2.02
C LYS A 100 -4.78 22.79 -3.26
N GLU A 101 -4.75 21.46 -3.21
CA GLU A 101 -5.06 20.58 -4.33
C GLU A 101 -6.39 19.86 -4.06
N GLN A 102 -7.40 20.11 -4.88
CA GLN A 102 -8.70 19.43 -4.73
C GLN A 102 -8.68 18.08 -5.42
N PHE A 103 -9.06 17.03 -4.68
CA PHE A 103 -9.15 15.66 -5.18
C PHE A 103 -10.56 15.12 -5.02
N ASP A 104 -10.99 14.29 -5.95
CA ASP A 104 -12.29 13.60 -5.91
C ASP A 104 -12.23 12.30 -5.09
N ALA A 105 -11.04 11.69 -4.97
CA ALA A 105 -10.82 10.47 -4.18
C ALA A 105 -9.34 10.33 -3.80
N ILE A 106 -9.06 9.55 -2.74
CA ILE A 106 -7.72 9.22 -2.27
C ILE A 106 -7.58 7.70 -2.21
N LEU A 107 -6.58 7.17 -2.93
CA LEU A 107 -6.21 5.75 -2.92
C LEU A 107 -4.91 5.55 -2.14
N MET A 108 -4.86 4.52 -1.31
CA MET A 108 -3.72 4.29 -0.43
C MET A 108 -3.26 2.82 -0.50
N PRO A 109 -2.23 2.51 -1.31
CA PRO A 109 -1.64 1.16 -1.32
C PRO A 109 -0.78 0.87 -0.08
N HIS A 110 -0.69 1.78 0.87
CA HIS A 110 0.08 1.65 2.10
C HIS A 110 -0.71 2.06 3.34
N LEU A 111 -0.41 1.40 4.47
CA LEU A 111 -1.08 1.63 5.76
C LEU A 111 -0.87 3.06 6.31
N TYR A 112 0.36 3.60 6.21
CA TYR A 112 0.72 4.86 6.88
C TYR A 112 -0.16 6.05 6.46
N PRO A 113 -0.36 6.37 5.18
CA PRO A 113 -1.28 7.43 4.81
C PRO A 113 -2.72 7.15 5.23
N SER A 114 -3.15 5.87 5.25
CA SER A 114 -4.49 5.49 5.72
C SER A 114 -4.71 5.82 7.19
N GLU A 115 -3.68 5.66 8.03
CA GLU A 115 -3.74 6.03 9.46
C GLU A 115 -3.76 7.56 9.64
N THR A 116 -2.95 8.30 8.88
CA THR A 116 -2.94 9.77 8.90
C THR A 116 -4.32 10.34 8.53
N LEU A 117 -4.88 9.90 7.41
CA LEU A 117 -6.20 10.34 6.96
C LEU A 117 -7.31 9.91 7.91
N THR A 118 -7.20 8.73 8.52
CA THR A 118 -8.11 8.29 9.57
C THR A 118 -8.05 9.21 10.80
N TYR A 119 -6.86 9.64 11.19
CA TYR A 119 -6.70 10.61 12.27
C TYR A 119 -7.39 11.93 11.91
N MET A 120 -7.14 12.47 10.72
CA MET A 120 -7.76 13.71 10.23
C MET A 120 -9.30 13.61 10.21
N LYS A 121 -9.84 12.49 9.70
CA LYS A 121 -11.30 12.22 9.69
C LYS A 121 -11.89 12.20 11.11
N ARG A 122 -11.14 11.68 12.09
CA ARG A 122 -11.54 11.69 13.51
C ARG A 122 -11.51 13.05 14.17
N GLN A 123 -10.68 13.95 13.68
CA GLN A 123 -10.65 15.35 14.09
C GLN A 123 -11.77 16.20 13.44
N GLY A 124 -12.68 15.54 12.69
CA GLY A 124 -13.80 16.23 12.06
C GLY A 124 -13.45 16.90 10.73
N ARG A 125 -12.30 16.60 10.14
CA ARG A 125 -11.97 17.14 8.82
C ARG A 125 -12.79 16.44 7.74
N GLU A 126 -13.35 17.22 6.83
CA GLU A 126 -13.94 16.71 5.60
C GLU A 126 -12.84 16.28 4.65
N LEU A 127 -12.91 15.05 4.18
CA LEU A 127 -11.94 14.44 3.28
C LEU A 127 -12.67 13.80 2.09
N PRO A 128 -12.04 13.77 0.91
CA PRO A 128 -12.53 12.97 -0.20
C PRO A 128 -12.69 11.49 0.19
N PRO A 129 -13.51 10.71 -0.51
CA PRO A 129 -13.61 9.27 -0.32
C PRO A 129 -12.23 8.61 -0.28
N MET A 130 -12.00 7.78 0.74
CA MET A 130 -10.72 7.15 1.04
C MET A 130 -10.80 5.65 0.77
N VAL A 131 -9.96 5.15 -0.13
CA VAL A 131 -9.90 3.73 -0.47
C VAL A 131 -8.52 3.18 -0.12
N ALA A 132 -8.47 2.25 0.83
CA ALA A 132 -7.28 1.48 1.13
C ALA A 132 -7.13 0.33 0.14
N VAL A 133 -5.92 0.12 -0.38
CA VAL A 133 -5.60 -1.01 -1.26
C VAL A 133 -4.57 -1.88 -0.56
N MET A 134 -5.03 -2.97 0.03
CA MET A 134 -4.17 -3.88 0.79
C MET A 134 -3.32 -4.72 -0.17
N THR A 135 -2.00 -4.59 -0.09
CA THR A 135 -1.04 -5.22 -1.00
C THR A 135 -0.43 -6.51 -0.45
N ASP A 136 -0.97 -7.02 0.65
CA ASP A 136 -0.59 -8.28 1.27
C ASP A 136 -1.66 -9.35 1.03
N TYR A 137 -1.27 -10.63 1.02
CA TYR A 137 -2.20 -11.77 0.97
C TYR A 137 -2.78 -12.14 2.34
N THR A 138 -2.46 -11.38 3.37
CA THR A 138 -2.97 -11.55 4.73
C THR A 138 -3.41 -10.22 5.30
N CYS A 139 -4.37 -10.24 6.22
CA CYS A 139 -4.76 -9.04 6.96
C CYS A 139 -3.69 -8.75 8.02
N ILE A 140 -2.71 -7.92 7.66
CA ILE A 140 -1.67 -7.48 8.60
C ILE A 140 -2.27 -6.60 9.72
N PRO A 141 -1.62 -6.49 10.89
CA PRO A 141 -2.06 -5.62 11.98
C PRO A 141 -2.20 -4.16 11.56
N PHE A 142 -2.99 -3.44 12.31
CA PHE A 142 -3.23 -1.99 12.24
C PHE A 142 -4.20 -1.53 11.15
N TRP A 143 -4.56 -2.34 10.14
CA TRP A 143 -5.65 -1.98 9.23
C TRP A 143 -6.99 -1.76 9.95
N GLU A 144 -7.23 -2.49 11.05
CA GLU A 144 -8.38 -2.32 11.93
C GLU A 144 -8.43 -0.96 12.65
N GLU A 145 -7.30 -0.25 12.70
CA GLU A 145 -7.22 1.08 13.28
C GLU A 145 -7.70 2.18 12.33
N THR A 146 -7.78 1.87 11.03
CA THR A 146 -8.15 2.83 9.98
C THR A 146 -9.66 2.95 9.81
N ARG A 147 -10.11 4.03 9.16
CA ARG A 147 -11.53 4.31 8.84
C ARG A 147 -11.69 4.74 7.39
N CYS A 148 -11.26 3.88 6.49
CA CYS A 148 -11.47 4.09 5.06
C CYS A 148 -12.94 3.84 4.67
N ASP A 149 -13.33 4.39 3.53
CA ASP A 149 -14.68 4.20 3.01
C ASP A 149 -14.80 2.84 2.31
N ALA A 150 -13.68 2.35 1.71
CA ALA A 150 -13.56 0.99 1.20
C ALA A 150 -12.14 0.44 1.41
N TYR A 151 -12.02 -0.90 1.38
CA TYR A 151 -10.76 -1.65 1.44
C TYR A 151 -10.73 -2.68 0.32
N VAL A 152 -9.84 -2.49 -0.63
CA VAL A 152 -9.55 -3.48 -1.66
C VAL A 152 -8.62 -4.54 -1.07
N VAL A 153 -8.99 -5.80 -1.18
CA VAL A 153 -8.21 -6.95 -0.67
C VAL A 153 -7.80 -7.89 -1.79
N ALA A 154 -6.72 -8.63 -1.58
CA ALA A 154 -6.11 -9.47 -2.61
C ALA A 154 -7.02 -10.61 -3.10
N HIS A 155 -7.87 -11.17 -2.23
CA HIS A 155 -8.81 -12.26 -2.57
C HIS A 155 -9.89 -12.42 -1.50
N GLU A 156 -10.95 -13.16 -1.84
CA GLU A 156 -12.13 -13.34 -0.98
C GLU A 156 -11.83 -14.00 0.38
N GLU A 157 -10.86 -14.91 0.44
CA GLU A 157 -10.48 -15.58 1.69
C GLU A 157 -9.97 -14.61 2.76
N MET A 158 -9.43 -13.44 2.36
CA MET A 158 -9.01 -12.41 3.29
C MET A 158 -10.17 -11.77 4.05
N ILE A 159 -11.38 -11.75 3.46
CA ILE A 159 -12.55 -11.09 4.07
C ILE A 159 -12.77 -11.59 5.49
N LYS A 160 -12.75 -12.92 5.70
CA LYS A 160 -12.95 -13.51 7.04
C LYS A 160 -11.90 -13.02 8.06
N ALA A 161 -10.65 -12.93 7.65
CA ALA A 161 -9.56 -12.45 8.51
C ALA A 161 -9.70 -10.96 8.83
N CYS A 162 -10.07 -10.14 7.84
CA CYS A 162 -10.30 -8.70 8.00
C CYS A 162 -11.50 -8.41 8.92
N VAL A 163 -12.61 -9.13 8.73
CA VAL A 163 -13.80 -9.01 9.60
C VAL A 163 -13.48 -9.41 11.04
N LYS A 164 -12.71 -10.50 11.25
CA LYS A 164 -12.28 -10.92 12.59
C LYS A 164 -11.44 -9.85 13.30
N ARG A 165 -10.75 -8.99 12.55
CA ARG A 165 -10.00 -7.84 13.07
C ARG A 165 -10.86 -6.59 13.28
N GLY A 166 -12.12 -6.58 12.84
CA GLY A 166 -13.05 -5.47 13.04
C GLY A 166 -13.23 -4.55 11.85
N ILE A 167 -12.76 -4.93 10.67
CA ILE A 167 -13.07 -4.19 9.43
C ILE A 167 -14.47 -4.61 8.96
N PRO A 168 -15.41 -3.67 8.73
CA PRO A 168 -16.76 -3.98 8.29
C PRO A 168 -16.77 -4.72 6.95
N LYS A 169 -17.55 -5.82 6.86
CA LYS A 169 -17.61 -6.69 5.69
C LYS A 169 -18.05 -5.93 4.43
N GLU A 170 -18.99 -5.02 4.58
CA GLU A 170 -19.59 -4.22 3.50
C GLU A 170 -18.58 -3.23 2.86
N LYS A 171 -17.45 -3.01 3.51
CA LYS A 171 -16.38 -2.15 3.00
C LYS A 171 -15.25 -2.93 2.31
N LEU A 172 -15.28 -4.25 2.36
CA LEU A 172 -14.24 -5.11 1.80
C LEU A 172 -14.58 -5.51 0.36
N ILE A 173 -13.66 -5.22 -0.55
CA ILE A 173 -13.81 -5.48 -1.99
C ILE A 173 -12.68 -6.42 -2.44
N PRO A 174 -12.97 -7.69 -2.76
CA PRO A 174 -11.96 -8.67 -3.18
C PRO A 174 -11.63 -8.52 -4.68
N ALA A 175 -10.95 -7.44 -5.04
CA ALA A 175 -10.63 -7.15 -6.45
C ALA A 175 -9.22 -7.55 -6.87
N GLY A 176 -8.38 -8.02 -5.95
CA GLY A 176 -6.98 -8.36 -6.24
C GLY A 176 -6.01 -7.22 -5.96
N ILE A 177 -4.71 -7.53 -6.00
CA ILE A 177 -3.66 -6.53 -5.93
C ILE A 177 -3.49 -5.91 -7.32
N PRO A 178 -3.50 -4.57 -7.46
CA PRO A 178 -3.31 -3.91 -8.75
C PRO A 178 -1.97 -4.28 -9.39
N VAL A 179 -2.03 -4.65 -10.66
CA VAL A 179 -0.85 -4.96 -11.50
C VAL A 179 -0.93 -4.18 -12.81
N SER A 180 0.23 -3.79 -13.35
CA SER A 180 0.29 -3.07 -14.64
C SER A 180 -0.35 -3.88 -15.76
N SER A 181 -1.03 -3.18 -16.67
CA SER A 181 -1.72 -3.75 -17.84
C SER A 181 -0.82 -4.59 -18.74
N ARG A 182 0.50 -4.37 -18.70
CA ARG A 182 1.49 -5.16 -19.44
C ARG A 182 1.46 -6.66 -19.06
N PHE A 183 1.05 -7.00 -17.83
CA PHE A 183 0.97 -8.39 -17.36
C PHE A 183 -0.33 -9.08 -17.78
N SER A 184 -1.36 -8.35 -18.21
CA SER A 184 -2.61 -8.91 -18.72
C SER A 184 -2.53 -9.28 -20.21
N LYS A 185 -1.52 -8.77 -20.94
CA LYS A 185 -1.30 -9.07 -22.35
C LYS A 185 -0.56 -10.40 -22.48
N LYS A 186 -1.18 -11.39 -23.20
CA LYS A 186 -0.48 -12.62 -23.55
C LYS A 186 0.69 -12.29 -24.48
N ALA A 187 1.91 -12.51 -24.01
CA ALA A 187 3.09 -12.45 -24.86
C ALA A 187 3.20 -13.72 -25.72
N ASP A 188 3.71 -13.57 -26.97
CA ASP A 188 4.09 -14.71 -27.79
C ASP A 188 5.30 -15.39 -27.14
N GLN A 189 5.13 -16.63 -26.67
CA GLN A 189 6.17 -17.37 -25.97
C GLN A 189 7.42 -17.58 -26.83
N LYS A 190 7.26 -17.79 -28.13
CA LYS A 190 8.39 -18.00 -29.05
C LYS A 190 9.21 -16.73 -29.16
N LYS A 191 8.56 -15.60 -29.43
CA LYS A 191 9.20 -14.28 -29.51
C LYS A 191 9.86 -13.88 -28.18
N ALA A 192 9.20 -14.18 -27.05
CA ALA A 192 9.78 -13.90 -25.73
C ALA A 192 11.05 -14.72 -25.48
N ARG A 193 11.05 -16.00 -25.83
CA ARG A 193 12.26 -16.84 -25.70
C ARG A 193 13.40 -16.38 -26.62
N GLU A 194 13.08 -16.00 -27.85
CA GLU A 194 14.04 -15.46 -28.81
C GLU A 194 14.68 -14.16 -28.26
N HIS A 195 13.83 -13.23 -27.80
CA HIS A 195 14.29 -11.96 -27.24
C HIS A 195 15.18 -12.14 -25.98
N LEU A 196 14.87 -13.14 -25.16
CA LEU A 196 15.61 -13.44 -23.93
C LEU A 196 16.75 -14.45 -24.15
N HIS A 197 17.04 -14.85 -25.40
CA HIS A 197 18.07 -15.85 -25.76
C HIS A 197 17.88 -17.18 -25.01
N LEU A 198 16.64 -17.63 -24.84
CA LEU A 198 16.29 -18.87 -24.12
C LEU A 198 16.06 -20.02 -25.10
N PRO A 199 16.46 -21.28 -24.75
CA PRO A 199 16.21 -22.46 -25.57
C PRO A 199 14.71 -22.66 -25.78
N PHE A 200 14.31 -23.05 -26.99
CA PHE A 200 12.91 -23.30 -27.37
C PHE A 200 12.39 -24.66 -26.90
N ASP A 201 13.27 -25.63 -26.78
CA ASP A 201 13.01 -27.05 -26.52
C ASP A 201 13.10 -27.45 -25.04
N LYS A 202 13.53 -26.54 -24.17
CA LYS A 202 13.73 -26.80 -22.73
C LYS A 202 12.63 -26.22 -21.87
N LYS A 203 12.31 -26.91 -20.76
CA LYS A 203 11.48 -26.34 -19.69
C LYS A 203 12.22 -25.16 -19.05
N LEU A 204 11.49 -24.09 -18.80
CA LEU A 204 11.98 -22.91 -18.10
C LEU A 204 11.33 -22.84 -16.72
N TYR A 205 12.16 -22.76 -15.69
CA TYR A 205 11.75 -22.48 -14.32
C TYR A 205 12.28 -21.10 -13.95
N LEU A 206 11.37 -20.15 -13.72
CA LEU A 206 11.71 -18.80 -13.30
C LEU A 206 11.43 -18.63 -11.81
N VAL A 207 12.48 -18.30 -11.04
CA VAL A 207 12.36 -17.98 -9.61
C VAL A 207 12.71 -16.51 -9.45
N ILE A 208 11.77 -15.75 -8.87
CA ILE A 208 11.92 -14.30 -8.68
C ILE A 208 11.71 -14.01 -7.20
N GLY A 209 12.70 -13.36 -6.58
CA GLY A 209 12.56 -12.78 -5.24
C GLY A 209 11.88 -11.41 -5.27
N GLY A 210 11.40 -10.96 -4.10
CA GLY A 210 10.87 -9.59 -3.95
C GLY A 210 11.98 -8.51 -4.01
N SER A 211 11.57 -7.25 -3.97
CA SER A 211 12.50 -6.09 -4.02
C SER A 211 13.53 -6.05 -2.89
N MET A 212 13.29 -6.78 -1.82
CA MET A 212 14.21 -6.89 -0.68
C MET A 212 15.17 -8.07 -0.78
N GLY A 213 15.07 -8.91 -1.82
CA GLY A 213 15.99 -10.01 -2.09
C GLY A 213 15.84 -11.19 -1.10
N ALA A 214 14.68 -11.37 -0.53
CA ALA A 214 14.34 -12.49 0.35
C ALA A 214 13.58 -13.56 -0.42
#